data_4764ce3d1290fbd4f6337642b75e039b
#
_entry.id   4764ce3d1290fbd4f6337642b75e039b
#
_cell.length_a   1.000
_cell.length_b   1.000
_cell.length_c   1.000
_cell.angle_alpha   90.00
_cell.angle_beta   90.00
_cell.angle_gamma   90.00
#
_symmetry.space_group_name_H-M   'P 1'
#
loop_
_entity.id
_entity.type
_entity.pdbx_description
1 polymer ?
#
loop_
_entity_poly.entity_id
_entity_poly.type
_entity_poly.pdbx_seq_one_letter_code
_entity_poly.pdbx_strand_id
1 'polypeptide(L)'
;MVFAAKLIAGAIGGLIPDTGVVLHMLHTFFGSEYVWITTVAMAVATFGEKRGAKLSGSQELGTYLIYLFLFVIGVPASVYKILTETPLLLVFTAIMVIVNMLFCFLGGKLLHFDLEDIILASNANIGGPTTAAGMAISQGWSALVGPVMLVGTFGYVIGTYLGILVGGALGA
;
A
#
# COMPACT_ATOMS: atom_id res chain seq x y z
N MET A 1 -0.05 15.81 12.89
CA MET A 1 -0.27 15.22 11.55
C MET A 1 -1.47 14.25 11.54
N VAL A 2 -1.46 13.16 12.32
CA VAL A 2 -2.54 12.14 12.33
C VAL A 2 -3.91 12.76 12.64
N PHE A 3 -4.02 13.64 13.63
CA PHE A 3 -5.28 14.31 13.98
C PHE A 3 -5.81 15.18 12.82
N ALA A 4 -4.94 15.93 12.15
CA ALA A 4 -5.33 16.71 10.99
C ALA A 4 -5.79 15.83 9.82
N ALA A 5 -5.09 14.73 9.55
CA ALA A 5 -5.47 13.77 8.52
C ALA A 5 -6.85 13.13 8.80
N LYS A 6 -7.14 12.78 10.07
CA LYS A 6 -8.45 12.25 10.48
C LYS A 6 -9.57 13.27 10.30
N LEU A 7 -9.34 14.54 10.65
CA LEU A 7 -10.33 15.60 10.45
C LEU A 7 -10.62 15.81 8.95
N ILE A 8 -9.58 15.81 8.12
CA ILE A 8 -9.73 15.98 6.67
C ILE A 8 -10.44 14.77 6.05
N ALA A 9 -10.05 13.55 6.42
CA ALA A 9 -10.70 12.32 5.94
C ALA A 9 -12.19 12.30 6.30
N GLY A 10 -12.54 12.66 7.54
CA GLY A 10 -13.93 12.73 7.99
C GLY A 10 -14.74 13.83 7.29
N ALA A 11 -14.15 15.02 7.11
CA ALA A 11 -14.82 16.14 6.43
C ALA A 11 -15.05 15.85 4.94
N ILE A 12 -14.04 15.32 4.24
CA ILE A 12 -14.14 15.04 2.79
C ILE A 12 -14.96 13.78 2.53
N GLY A 13 -14.78 12.72 3.34
CA GLY A 13 -15.63 11.53 3.27
C GLY A 13 -17.11 11.88 3.47
N GLY A 14 -17.45 12.77 4.41
CA GLY A 14 -18.83 13.21 4.63
C GLY A 14 -19.43 14.08 3.52
N LEU A 15 -18.61 14.69 2.66
CA LEU A 15 -19.04 15.53 1.54
C LEU A 15 -19.35 14.75 0.26
N ILE A 16 -18.78 13.54 0.11
CA ILE A 16 -18.96 12.72 -1.07
C ILE A 16 -20.17 11.80 -0.85
N PRO A 17 -21.26 11.93 -1.63
CA PRO A 17 -22.44 11.08 -1.48
C PRO A 17 -22.09 9.62 -1.83
N ASP A 18 -22.59 8.68 -1.02
CA ASP A 18 -22.38 7.26 -1.19
C ASP A 18 -23.42 6.64 -2.16
N THR A 19 -23.57 7.26 -3.34
CA THR A 19 -24.56 6.87 -4.34
C THR A 19 -23.88 6.46 -5.66
N GLY A 20 -23.89 5.15 -5.93
CA GLY A 20 -23.27 4.60 -7.16
C GLY A 20 -21.82 4.16 -6.98
N VAL A 21 -21.40 3.21 -7.84
CA VAL A 21 -20.09 2.52 -7.72
C VAL A 21 -18.91 3.52 -7.73
N VAL A 22 -18.90 4.46 -8.66
CA VAL A 22 -17.81 5.43 -8.81
C VAL A 22 -17.71 6.39 -7.62
N LEU A 23 -18.86 6.91 -7.15
CA LEU A 23 -18.90 7.80 -6.00
C LEU A 23 -18.52 7.06 -4.71
N HIS A 24 -18.95 5.82 -4.55
CA HIS A 24 -18.54 4.99 -3.42
C HIS A 24 -17.02 4.69 -3.44
N MET A 25 -16.43 4.44 -4.60
CA MET A 25 -14.97 4.32 -4.73
C MET A 25 -14.25 5.60 -4.30
N LEU A 26 -14.72 6.76 -4.76
CA LEU A 26 -14.16 8.05 -4.37
C LEU A 26 -14.36 8.33 -2.87
N HIS A 27 -15.55 8.05 -2.34
CA HIS A 27 -15.84 8.15 -0.91
C HIS A 27 -14.87 7.28 -0.09
N THR A 28 -14.67 6.02 -0.47
CA THR A 28 -13.77 5.08 0.23
C THR A 28 -12.31 5.55 0.15
N PHE A 29 -11.87 6.04 -1.01
CA PHE A 29 -10.51 6.53 -1.19
C PHE A 29 -10.25 7.81 -0.39
N PHE A 30 -11.10 8.84 -0.57
CA PHE A 30 -10.92 10.11 0.12
C PHE A 30 -11.33 10.08 1.60
N GLY A 31 -12.16 9.12 2.01
CA GLY A 31 -12.45 8.83 3.42
C GLY A 31 -11.34 8.04 4.13
N SER A 32 -10.36 7.51 3.38
CA SER A 32 -9.26 6.74 3.96
C SER A 32 -8.29 7.63 4.74
N GLU A 33 -8.13 7.35 6.04
CA GLU A 33 -7.16 8.04 6.89
C GLU A 33 -5.72 7.90 6.36
N TYR A 34 -5.38 6.77 5.74
CA TYR A 34 -4.04 6.49 5.21
C TYR A 34 -3.66 7.43 4.07
N VAL A 35 -4.60 7.74 3.17
CA VAL A 35 -4.40 8.70 2.08
C VAL A 35 -4.04 10.08 2.66
N TRP A 36 -4.78 10.54 3.65
CA TRP A 36 -4.55 11.86 4.23
C TRP A 36 -3.32 11.92 5.13
N ILE A 37 -3.02 10.86 5.89
CA ILE A 37 -1.76 10.78 6.66
C ILE A 37 -0.58 10.90 5.71
N THR A 38 -0.58 10.14 4.60
CA THR A 38 0.50 10.17 3.62
C THR A 38 0.59 11.52 2.92
N THR A 39 -0.55 12.08 2.47
CA THR A 39 -0.60 13.37 1.79
C THR A 39 -0.12 14.51 2.68
N VAL A 40 -0.59 14.56 3.94
CA VAL A 40 -0.16 15.58 4.91
C VAL A 40 1.32 15.41 5.24
N ALA A 41 1.81 14.17 5.41
CA ALA A 41 3.22 13.91 5.66
C ALA A 41 4.10 14.36 4.48
N MET A 42 3.69 14.04 3.24
CA MET A 42 4.38 14.51 2.03
C MET A 42 4.37 16.03 1.91
N ALA A 43 3.24 16.67 2.15
CA ALA A 43 3.14 18.14 2.11
C ALA A 43 4.07 18.78 3.15
N VAL A 44 4.06 18.28 4.38
CA VAL A 44 4.95 18.77 5.45
C VAL A 44 6.42 18.53 5.11
N ALA A 45 6.77 17.37 4.52
CA ALA A 45 8.13 17.08 4.08
C ALA A 45 8.57 18.04 2.96
N THR A 46 7.72 18.28 1.97
CA THR A 46 8.01 19.14 0.82
C THR A 46 8.14 20.62 1.22
N PHE A 47 7.13 21.13 1.92
CA PHE A 47 7.13 22.56 2.33
C PHE A 47 7.99 22.83 3.57
N GLY A 48 8.25 21.81 4.36
CA GLY A 48 9.05 21.87 5.57
C GLY A 48 10.53 21.50 5.38
N GLU A 49 11.03 21.33 4.16
CA GLU A 49 12.37 20.83 3.84
C GLU A 49 13.47 21.55 4.64
N LYS A 50 13.43 22.91 4.70
CA LYS A 50 14.39 23.72 5.44
C LYS A 50 14.34 23.51 6.96
N ARG A 51 13.21 23.06 7.52
CA ARG A 51 13.03 22.73 8.93
C ARG A 51 13.24 21.26 9.20
N GLY A 52 12.84 20.41 8.27
CA GLY A 52 12.99 18.95 8.33
C GLY A 52 14.47 18.52 8.29
N ALA A 53 15.30 19.21 7.52
CA ALA A 53 16.75 18.98 7.48
C ALA A 53 17.44 19.15 8.86
N LYS A 54 16.77 19.82 9.82
CA LYS A 54 17.27 19.96 11.21
C LYS A 54 16.81 18.84 12.14
N LEU A 55 15.91 17.96 11.71
CA LEU A 55 15.46 16.81 12.46
C LEU A 55 16.35 15.60 12.15
N SER A 56 17.61 15.67 12.60
CA SER A 56 18.52 14.53 12.51
C SER A 56 17.91 13.35 13.30
N GLY A 57 17.92 12.14 12.71
CA GLY A 57 17.36 10.93 13.33
C GLY A 57 15.92 10.62 12.99
N SER A 58 15.21 11.48 12.28
CA SER A 58 13.80 11.20 11.89
C SER A 58 13.68 10.06 10.89
N GLN A 59 14.65 9.94 9.98
CA GLN A 59 14.70 8.86 9.00
C GLN A 59 15.03 7.53 9.67
N GLU A 60 16.00 7.50 10.56
CA GLU A 60 16.41 6.32 11.33
C GLU A 60 15.26 5.83 12.20
N LEU A 61 14.55 6.75 12.88
CA LEU A 61 13.38 6.41 13.68
C LEU A 61 12.23 5.85 12.82
N GLY A 62 11.97 6.46 11.67
CA GLY A 62 10.96 5.99 10.71
C GLY A 62 11.28 4.59 10.21
N THR A 63 12.52 4.34 9.84
CA THR A 63 13.02 3.03 9.40
C THR A 63 12.89 1.99 10.51
N TYR A 64 13.28 2.34 11.73
CA TYR A 64 13.13 1.46 12.89
C TYR A 64 11.66 1.08 13.15
N LEU A 65 10.74 2.04 13.09
CA LEU A 65 9.32 1.80 13.31
C LEU A 65 8.71 0.90 12.22
N ILE A 66 9.13 1.04 10.95
CA ILE A 66 8.69 0.15 9.87
C ILE A 66 9.20 -1.26 10.08
N TYR A 67 10.46 -1.46 10.45
CA TYR A 67 10.99 -2.79 10.73
C TYR A 67 10.31 -3.43 11.94
N LEU A 68 10.04 -2.66 13.00
CA LEU A 68 9.28 -3.13 14.15
C LEU A 68 7.86 -3.58 13.73
N PHE A 69 7.20 -2.81 12.89
CA PHE A 69 5.88 -3.14 12.36
C PHE A 69 5.89 -4.44 11.54
N LEU A 70 6.87 -4.60 10.63
CA LEU A 70 7.03 -5.83 9.84
C LEU A 70 7.33 -7.04 10.73
N PHE A 71 8.14 -6.87 11.77
CA PHE A 71 8.43 -7.92 12.75
C PHE A 71 7.15 -8.36 13.47
N VAL A 72 6.37 -7.41 14.00
CA VAL A 72 5.12 -7.70 14.74
C VAL A 72 4.10 -8.43 13.88
N ILE A 73 3.98 -8.08 12.59
CA ILE A 73 3.10 -8.81 11.65
C ILE A 73 3.60 -10.24 11.42
N GLY A 74 4.92 -10.46 11.39
CA GLY A 74 5.50 -11.78 11.18
C GLY A 74 5.37 -12.73 12.38
N VAL A 75 5.30 -12.23 13.60
CA VAL A 75 5.27 -13.05 14.83
C VAL A 75 4.15 -14.11 14.86
N PRO A 76 2.88 -13.82 14.49
CA PRO A 76 1.83 -14.84 14.51
C PRO A 76 1.91 -15.83 13.35
N ALA A 77 2.77 -15.60 12.36
CA ALA A 77 2.89 -16.48 11.19
C ALA A 77 3.61 -17.80 11.58
N SER A 78 2.90 -18.92 11.53
CA SER A 78 3.46 -20.25 11.76
C SER A 78 3.58 -21.02 10.45
N VAL A 79 4.82 -21.18 9.96
CA VAL A 79 5.09 -21.96 8.74
C VAL A 79 4.59 -23.39 8.87
N TYR A 80 4.75 -23.99 10.05
CA TYR A 80 4.28 -25.35 10.31
C TYR A 80 2.75 -25.46 10.14
N LYS A 81 1.97 -24.55 10.72
CA LYS A 81 0.52 -24.53 10.56
C LYS A 81 0.09 -24.33 9.10
N ILE A 82 0.76 -23.46 8.38
CA ILE A 82 0.46 -23.23 6.95
C ILE A 82 0.67 -24.51 6.15
N LEU A 83 1.76 -25.23 6.39
CA LEU A 83 2.07 -26.45 5.66
C LEU A 83 1.17 -27.64 6.03
N THR A 84 0.72 -27.73 7.29
CA THR A 84 -0.05 -28.89 7.78
C THR A 84 -1.56 -28.68 7.71
N GLU A 85 -2.04 -27.46 8.02
CA GLU A 85 -3.47 -27.18 8.10
C GLU A 85 -4.05 -26.62 6.80
N THR A 86 -3.24 -25.88 6.02
CA THR A 86 -3.73 -25.19 4.82
C THR A 86 -2.80 -25.30 3.60
N PRO A 87 -2.36 -26.51 3.19
CA PRO A 87 -1.42 -26.67 2.07
C PRO A 87 -2.03 -26.17 0.73
N LEU A 88 -3.33 -26.32 0.54
CA LEU A 88 -4.02 -25.85 -0.66
C LEU A 88 -4.00 -24.30 -0.79
N LEU A 89 -4.17 -23.59 0.33
CA LEU A 89 -4.05 -22.13 0.37
C LEU A 89 -2.63 -21.67 0.03
N LEU A 90 -1.62 -22.41 0.46
CA LEU A 90 -0.22 -22.10 0.13
C LEU A 90 0.02 -22.21 -1.38
N VAL A 91 -0.46 -23.28 -2.02
CA VAL A 91 -0.35 -23.46 -3.48
C VAL A 91 -1.11 -22.33 -4.21
N PHE A 92 -2.33 -22.03 -3.77
CA PHE A 92 -3.14 -20.96 -4.35
C PHE A 92 -2.43 -19.60 -4.25
N THR A 93 -1.91 -19.25 -3.06
CA THR A 93 -1.17 -18.00 -2.86
C THR A 93 0.13 -17.96 -3.70
N ALA A 94 0.84 -19.08 -3.81
CA ALA A 94 2.03 -19.17 -4.64
C ALA A 94 1.72 -18.87 -6.12
N ILE A 95 0.64 -19.46 -6.65
CA ILE A 95 0.19 -19.18 -8.01
C ILE A 95 -0.15 -17.69 -8.18
N MET A 96 -0.90 -17.11 -7.23
CA MET A 96 -1.27 -15.69 -7.25
C MET A 96 -0.02 -14.78 -7.28
N VAL A 97 0.97 -15.08 -6.45
CA VAL A 97 2.24 -14.33 -6.39
C VAL A 97 2.99 -14.43 -7.71
N ILE A 98 3.14 -15.64 -8.27
CA ILE A 98 3.84 -15.87 -9.54
C ILE A 98 3.15 -15.12 -10.68
N VAL A 99 1.82 -15.23 -10.78
CA VAL A 99 1.04 -14.54 -11.81
C VAL A 99 1.17 -13.03 -11.67
N ASN A 100 1.07 -12.49 -10.44
CA ASN A 100 1.28 -11.07 -10.20
C ASN A 100 2.67 -10.60 -10.60
N MET A 101 3.71 -11.34 -10.22
CA MET A 101 5.09 -11.02 -10.62
C MET A 101 5.25 -11.00 -12.13
N LEU A 102 4.80 -12.06 -12.82
CA LEU A 102 4.87 -12.13 -14.28
C LEU A 102 4.15 -10.95 -14.94
N PHE A 103 2.95 -10.64 -14.47
CA PHE A 103 2.16 -9.53 -15.02
C PHE A 103 2.83 -8.17 -14.78
N CYS A 104 3.32 -7.92 -13.56
CA CYS A 104 4.02 -6.68 -13.23
C CYS A 104 5.32 -6.52 -14.02
N PHE A 105 6.14 -7.57 -14.11
CA PHE A 105 7.43 -7.50 -14.82
C PHE A 105 7.24 -7.39 -16.33
N LEU A 106 6.35 -8.18 -16.91
CA LEU A 106 6.08 -8.11 -18.36
C LEU A 106 5.40 -6.78 -18.72
N GLY A 107 4.38 -6.37 -17.98
CA GLY A 107 3.68 -5.11 -18.19
C GLY A 107 4.57 -3.90 -17.97
N GLY A 108 5.34 -3.89 -16.89
CA GLY A 108 6.28 -2.82 -16.60
C GLY A 108 7.38 -2.67 -17.64
N LYS A 109 7.93 -3.81 -18.11
CA LYS A 109 8.90 -3.82 -19.21
C LYS A 109 8.31 -3.30 -20.51
N LEU A 110 7.08 -3.68 -20.83
CA LEU A 110 6.38 -3.24 -22.04
C LEU A 110 6.09 -1.73 -22.00
N LEU A 111 5.77 -1.21 -20.84
CA LEU A 111 5.47 0.21 -20.61
C LEU A 111 6.73 1.05 -20.32
N HIS A 112 7.91 0.44 -20.29
CA HIS A 112 9.21 1.09 -20.03
C HIS A 112 9.29 1.77 -18.66
N PHE A 113 8.68 1.19 -17.62
CA PHE A 113 8.86 1.63 -16.24
C PHE A 113 10.24 1.24 -15.71
N ASP A 114 10.75 2.01 -14.75
CA ASP A 114 11.97 1.70 -14.05
C ASP A 114 11.81 0.43 -13.19
N LEU A 115 12.92 -0.29 -13.00
CA LEU A 115 12.89 -1.58 -12.32
C LEU A 115 12.43 -1.44 -10.85
N GLU A 116 12.81 -0.35 -10.19
CA GLU A 116 12.40 -0.03 -8.83
C GLU A 116 10.87 0.10 -8.72
N ASP A 117 10.24 0.81 -9.66
CA ASP A 117 8.80 1.00 -9.71
C ASP A 117 8.06 -0.33 -9.91
N ILE A 118 8.56 -1.17 -10.82
CA ILE A 118 7.98 -2.50 -11.09
C ILE A 118 8.06 -3.39 -9.85
N ILE A 119 9.20 -3.42 -9.18
CA ILE A 119 9.41 -4.21 -7.97
C ILE A 119 8.48 -3.74 -6.85
N LEU A 120 8.41 -2.43 -6.63
CA LEU A 120 7.54 -1.85 -5.61
C LEU A 120 6.06 -2.05 -5.91
N ALA A 121 5.64 -1.92 -7.17
CA ALA A 121 4.28 -2.20 -7.59
C ALA A 121 3.90 -3.67 -7.35
N SER A 122 4.78 -4.61 -7.70
CA SER A 122 4.58 -6.03 -7.44
C SER A 122 4.48 -6.33 -5.94
N ASN A 123 5.37 -5.74 -5.13
CA ASN A 123 5.36 -5.88 -3.67
C ASN A 123 4.08 -5.28 -3.06
N ALA A 124 3.66 -4.10 -3.51
CA ALA A 124 2.43 -3.46 -3.04
C ALA A 124 1.18 -4.31 -3.31
N ASN A 125 1.12 -5.00 -4.44
CA ASN A 125 0.02 -5.91 -4.77
C ASN A 125 0.00 -7.19 -3.92
N ILE A 126 1.15 -7.65 -3.46
CA ILE A 126 1.29 -8.90 -2.68
C ILE A 126 1.16 -8.61 -1.18
N GLY A 127 1.98 -7.70 -0.69
CA GLY A 127 2.12 -7.43 0.75
C GLY A 127 1.48 -6.12 1.21
N GLY A 128 1.03 -5.30 0.27
CA GLY A 128 0.41 -4.01 0.51
C GLY A 128 1.38 -2.82 0.53
N PRO A 129 0.84 -1.60 0.61
CA PRO A 129 1.62 -0.36 0.55
C PRO A 129 2.71 -0.28 1.63
N THR A 130 2.44 -0.77 2.83
CA THR A 130 3.37 -0.71 3.96
C THR A 130 4.59 -1.61 3.78
N THR A 131 4.42 -2.80 3.19
CA THR A 131 5.55 -3.71 2.89
C THR A 131 6.39 -3.16 1.76
N ALA A 132 5.76 -2.58 0.73
CA ALA A 132 6.46 -1.92 -0.36
C ALA A 132 7.22 -0.67 0.12
N ALA A 133 6.65 0.13 1.02
CA ALA A 133 7.35 1.24 1.66
C ALA A 133 8.56 0.75 2.48
N GLY A 134 8.41 -0.32 3.25
CA GLY A 134 9.52 -0.95 3.98
C GLY A 134 10.64 -1.41 3.04
N MET A 135 10.28 -2.01 1.91
CA MET A 135 11.23 -2.40 0.87
C MET A 135 11.93 -1.19 0.25
N ALA A 136 11.19 -0.14 -0.10
CA ALA A 136 11.77 1.09 -0.65
C ALA A 136 12.79 1.71 0.30
N ILE A 137 12.50 1.74 1.61
CA ILE A 137 13.43 2.22 2.62
C ILE A 137 14.68 1.33 2.68
N SER A 138 14.51 0.02 2.70
CA SER A 138 15.64 -0.94 2.81
C SER A 138 16.59 -0.88 1.62
N GLN A 139 16.07 -0.54 0.44
CA GLN A 139 16.85 -0.38 -0.79
C GLN A 139 17.39 1.04 -0.99
N GLY A 140 17.08 1.98 -0.11
CA GLY A 140 17.49 3.38 -0.23
C GLY A 140 16.65 4.21 -1.21
N TRP A 141 15.52 3.70 -1.70
CA TRP A 141 14.60 4.39 -2.62
C TRP A 141 13.62 5.30 -1.86
N SER A 142 14.14 6.16 -1.00
CA SER A 142 13.33 6.98 -0.09
C SER A 142 12.33 7.89 -0.80
N ALA A 143 12.64 8.33 -2.02
CA ALA A 143 11.74 9.15 -2.84
C ALA A 143 10.46 8.41 -3.25
N LEU A 144 10.49 7.08 -3.34
CA LEU A 144 9.36 6.26 -3.76
C LEU A 144 8.43 5.87 -2.60
N VAL A 145 8.80 6.11 -1.35
CA VAL A 145 7.99 5.75 -0.17
C VAL A 145 6.62 6.43 -0.19
N GLY A 146 6.58 7.74 -0.45
CA GLY A 146 5.32 8.48 -0.54
C GLY A 146 4.44 8.00 -1.71
N PRO A 147 4.95 8.00 -2.95
CA PRO A 147 4.23 7.48 -4.11
C PRO A 147 3.68 6.08 -3.91
N VAL A 148 4.46 5.12 -3.41
CA VAL A 148 4.01 3.73 -3.24
C VAL A 148 2.90 3.60 -2.21
N MET A 149 2.92 4.41 -1.14
CA MET A 149 1.84 4.44 -0.15
C MET A 149 0.52 4.95 -0.74
N LEU A 150 0.56 6.02 -1.54
CA LEU A 150 -0.65 6.57 -2.18
C LEU A 150 -1.21 5.62 -3.25
N VAL A 151 -0.36 5.17 -4.18
CA VAL A 151 -0.77 4.28 -5.26
C VAL A 151 -1.25 2.93 -4.72
N GLY A 152 -0.55 2.38 -3.73
CA GLY A 152 -0.94 1.13 -3.10
C GLY A 152 -2.28 1.23 -2.35
N THR A 153 -2.56 2.34 -1.65
CA THR A 153 -3.86 2.57 -1.01
C THR A 153 -4.98 2.70 -2.05
N PHE A 154 -4.72 3.41 -3.15
CA PHE A 154 -5.65 3.49 -4.27
C PHE A 154 -5.90 2.12 -4.90
N GLY A 155 -4.85 1.30 -5.04
CA GLY A 155 -4.92 -0.08 -5.51
C GLY A 155 -5.83 -0.96 -4.64
N TYR A 156 -5.84 -0.80 -3.33
CA TYR A 156 -6.77 -1.50 -2.44
C TYR A 156 -8.23 -1.19 -2.75
N VAL A 157 -8.54 0.10 -2.98
CA VAL A 157 -9.92 0.51 -3.31
C VAL A 157 -10.36 -0.12 -4.63
N ILE A 158 -9.59 0.07 -5.70
CA ILE A 158 -9.90 -0.47 -7.03
C ILE A 158 -9.94 -1.99 -6.99
N GLY A 159 -8.96 -2.65 -6.37
CA GLY A 159 -8.85 -4.09 -6.28
C GLY A 159 -10.05 -4.74 -5.60
N THR A 160 -10.58 -4.12 -4.55
CA THR A 160 -11.79 -4.60 -3.86
C THR A 160 -12.99 -4.64 -4.81
N TYR A 161 -13.23 -3.57 -5.57
CA TYR A 161 -14.37 -3.53 -6.51
C TYR A 161 -14.18 -4.46 -7.70
N LEU A 162 -12.97 -4.54 -8.25
CA LEU A 162 -12.67 -5.51 -9.31
C LEU A 162 -12.82 -6.94 -8.80
N GLY A 163 -12.39 -7.24 -7.58
CA GLY A 163 -12.58 -8.54 -6.95
C GLY A 163 -14.05 -8.92 -6.81
N ILE A 164 -14.90 -8.00 -6.35
CA ILE A 164 -16.35 -8.20 -6.24
C ILE A 164 -16.99 -8.44 -7.61
N LEU A 165 -16.60 -7.63 -8.63
CA LEU A 165 -17.12 -7.79 -9.99
C LEU A 165 -16.76 -9.15 -10.60
N VAL A 166 -15.50 -9.55 -10.47
CA VAL A 166 -15.02 -10.84 -10.99
C VAL A 166 -15.64 -12.01 -10.22
N GLY A 167 -15.70 -11.93 -8.89
CA GLY A 167 -16.35 -12.94 -8.05
C GLY A 167 -17.81 -13.11 -8.41
N GLY A 168 -18.56 -12.01 -8.52
CA GLY A 168 -19.97 -12.06 -8.94
C GLY A 168 -20.16 -12.61 -10.36
N ALA A 169 -19.26 -12.33 -11.30
CA ALA A 169 -19.28 -12.88 -12.67
C ALA A 169 -18.99 -14.39 -12.70
N LEU A 170 -18.19 -14.89 -11.76
CA LEU A 170 -17.86 -16.32 -11.62
C LEU A 170 -18.86 -17.10 -10.77
N GLY A 171 -19.89 -16.44 -10.21
CA GLY A 171 -20.94 -17.08 -9.42
C GLY A 171 -20.54 -17.39 -7.97
N ALA A 172 -19.55 -16.62 -7.44
CA ALA A 172 -19.11 -16.70 -6.05
C ALA A 172 -19.94 -15.79 -5.15
#